data_44012f1d926210aef14db7fc09062002
#
_entry.id   44012f1d926210aef14db7fc09062002
#
_cell.length_a   1.000
_cell.length_b   1.000
_cell.length_c   1.000
_cell.angle_alpha   90.00
_cell.angle_beta   90.00
_cell.angle_gamma   90.00
#
_symmetry.space_group_name_H-M   'P 1'
#
loop_
_entity.id
_entity.type
_entity.pdbx_description
1 polymer ?
#
loop_
_entity_poly.entity_id
_entity_poly.type
_entity_poly.pdbx_seq_one_letter_code
_entity_poly.pdbx_strand_id
1 'polypeptide(L)'
;DHHGELNEEEQILLDKEYDAFVRSGALLNDADKDRLRELTEEAGVLTLQFSQNLLKENKAFTLHITDEKQLDGLPETAKDAAAMAAKERGIEGWSFTLDYPSFAPFMSYSTQRNLREQLHMAKNTECIHDNSENNLQICQRLVNLRREMAQLLGYDTYADYVLKHRMAGDIAHVYKLLDDLIDAYKATAEVEVKDLEKKAKQMEGEDFKLEPWDFSFYAHKLQMERFNIDAEMLRPYFQLDKVIEGVFGLATRLYGITFKENNDIPVYHPDVK
;
A
#
# COMPACT_ATOMS: atom_id res chain seq x y z
N ASP A 1 -3.02 45.14 4.06
CA ASP A 1 -1.77 45.51 4.77
C ASP A 1 -2.02 45.85 6.26
N HIS A 2 -2.50 44.84 7.01
CA HIS A 2 -2.79 44.99 8.46
C HIS A 2 -1.90 44.07 9.32
N HIS A 3 -0.67 43.76 8.88
CA HIS A 3 0.26 42.85 9.57
C HIS A 3 0.55 43.22 11.04
N GLY A 4 0.38 44.48 11.43
CA GLY A 4 0.61 44.93 12.80
C GLY A 4 -0.56 44.70 13.76
N GLU A 5 -1.71 44.23 13.27
CA GLU A 5 -2.94 44.04 14.04
C GLU A 5 -3.26 42.59 14.33
N LEU A 6 -2.47 41.64 13.73
CA LEU A 6 -2.67 40.19 13.86
C LEU A 6 -1.95 39.66 15.10
N ASN A 7 -2.58 38.73 15.80
CA ASN A 7 -1.90 37.93 16.81
C ASN A 7 -1.02 36.85 16.14
N GLU A 8 -0.21 36.12 16.92
CA GLU A 8 0.74 35.15 16.43
C GLU A 8 0.05 34.02 15.61
N GLU A 9 -1.10 33.53 16.06
CA GLU A 9 -1.87 32.49 15.38
C GLU A 9 -2.43 32.96 14.03
N GLU A 10 -2.98 34.16 14.01
CA GLU A 10 -3.52 34.82 12.81
C GLU A 10 -2.40 35.10 11.78
N GLN A 11 -1.20 35.49 12.24
CA GLN A 11 -0.05 35.68 11.37
C GLN A 11 0.41 34.37 10.76
N ILE A 12 0.51 33.30 11.54
CA ILE A 12 0.86 31.96 11.03
C ILE A 12 -0.17 31.48 10.02
N LEU A 13 -1.47 31.70 10.27
CA LEU A 13 -2.53 31.32 9.33
C LEU A 13 -2.38 32.09 8.03
N LEU A 14 -2.21 33.43 8.09
CA LEU A 14 -2.02 34.27 6.91
C LEU A 14 -0.82 33.82 6.08
N ASP A 15 0.32 33.54 6.72
CA ASP A 15 1.53 33.11 6.03
C ASP A 15 1.34 31.76 5.35
N LYS A 16 0.66 30.81 6.00
CA LYS A 16 0.32 29.52 5.41
C LYS A 16 -0.61 29.63 4.21
N GLU A 17 -1.65 30.46 4.31
CA GLU A 17 -2.60 30.67 3.21
C GLU A 17 -1.92 31.38 2.03
N TYR A 18 -1.14 32.42 2.31
CA TYR A 18 -0.38 33.11 1.28
C TYR A 18 0.57 32.14 0.55
N ASP A 19 1.33 31.36 1.31
CA ASP A 19 2.25 30.38 0.72
C ASP A 19 1.50 29.29 -0.07
N ALA A 20 0.34 28.82 0.36
CA ALA A 20 -0.50 27.91 -0.38
C ALA A 20 -0.92 28.47 -1.74
N PHE A 21 -1.33 29.75 -1.81
CA PHE A 21 -1.64 30.42 -3.05
C PHE A 21 -0.41 30.57 -3.97
N VAL A 22 0.73 30.99 -3.43
CA VAL A 22 1.99 31.11 -4.19
C VAL A 22 2.37 29.76 -4.79
N ARG A 23 2.33 28.70 -4.00
CA ARG A 23 2.63 27.34 -4.43
C ARG A 23 1.66 26.78 -5.47
N SER A 24 0.43 27.25 -5.48
CA SER A 24 -0.55 26.89 -6.53
C SER A 24 -0.39 27.71 -7.81
N GLY A 25 0.62 28.59 -7.88
CA GLY A 25 0.95 29.37 -9.06
C GLY A 25 0.28 30.76 -9.11
N ALA A 26 -0.24 31.30 -8.00
CA ALA A 26 -0.94 32.59 -8.00
C ALA A 26 -0.08 33.77 -8.52
N LEU A 27 1.25 33.70 -8.32
CA LEU A 27 2.19 34.73 -8.77
C LEU A 27 2.72 34.55 -10.19
N LEU A 28 2.37 33.47 -10.88
CA LEU A 28 2.76 33.23 -12.26
C LEU A 28 2.10 34.25 -13.18
N ASN A 29 2.71 34.55 -14.34
CA ASN A 29 2.06 35.26 -15.41
C ASN A 29 0.90 34.44 -16.01
N ASP A 30 0.05 35.06 -16.81
CA ASP A 30 -1.17 34.41 -17.31
C ASP A 30 -0.87 33.19 -18.20
N ALA A 31 0.17 33.27 -19.06
CA ALA A 31 0.57 32.13 -19.89
C ALA A 31 1.04 30.94 -19.09
N ASP A 32 1.84 31.16 -18.05
CA ASP A 32 2.33 30.07 -17.15
C ASP A 32 1.19 29.53 -16.27
N LYS A 33 0.22 30.36 -15.86
CA LYS A 33 -1.00 29.90 -15.18
C LYS A 33 -1.82 28.98 -16.04
N ASP A 34 -2.03 29.34 -17.31
CA ASP A 34 -2.76 28.51 -18.25
C ASP A 34 -2.03 27.18 -18.47
N ARG A 35 -0.71 27.23 -18.65
CA ARG A 35 0.11 26.04 -18.79
C ARG A 35 0.06 25.14 -17.55
N LEU A 36 0.16 25.72 -16.35
CA LEU A 36 0.05 24.96 -15.09
C LEU A 36 -1.32 24.27 -14.94
N ARG A 37 -2.40 24.96 -15.39
CA ARG A 37 -3.75 24.39 -15.41
C ARG A 37 -3.83 23.16 -16.32
N GLU A 38 -3.34 23.26 -17.56
CA GLU A 38 -3.30 22.14 -18.51
C GLU A 38 -2.56 20.93 -17.92
N LEU A 39 -1.36 21.17 -17.35
CA LEU A 39 -0.55 20.11 -16.74
C LEU A 39 -1.25 19.45 -15.56
N THR A 40 -1.92 20.24 -14.72
CA THR A 40 -2.65 19.76 -13.55
C THR A 40 -3.87 18.93 -13.95
N GLU A 41 -4.62 19.37 -14.94
CA GLU A 41 -5.78 18.65 -15.48
C GLU A 41 -5.33 17.32 -16.09
N GLU A 42 -4.30 17.31 -16.93
CA GLU A 42 -3.76 16.08 -17.51
C GLU A 42 -3.24 15.11 -16.41
N ALA A 43 -2.49 15.62 -15.43
CA ALA A 43 -2.00 14.81 -14.33
C ALA A 43 -3.14 14.22 -13.49
N GLY A 44 -4.23 14.96 -13.29
CA GLY A 44 -5.43 14.49 -12.61
C GLY A 44 -6.11 13.33 -13.34
N VAL A 45 -6.32 13.46 -14.65
CA VAL A 45 -6.89 12.40 -15.49
C VAL A 45 -6.02 11.15 -15.49
N LEU A 46 -4.71 11.30 -15.67
CA LEU A 46 -3.78 10.17 -15.71
C LEU A 46 -3.66 9.47 -14.34
N THR A 47 -3.71 10.21 -13.23
CA THR A 47 -3.69 9.64 -11.88
C THR A 47 -4.94 8.80 -11.62
N LEU A 48 -6.09 9.30 -12.05
CA LEU A 48 -7.34 8.55 -11.96
C LEU A 48 -7.30 7.28 -12.82
N GLN A 49 -6.84 7.41 -14.06
CA GLN A 49 -6.69 6.26 -14.97
C GLN A 49 -5.72 5.21 -14.42
N PHE A 50 -4.59 5.63 -13.86
CA PHE A 50 -3.64 4.73 -13.19
C PHE A 50 -4.31 3.88 -12.12
N SER A 51 -5.08 4.53 -11.25
CA SER A 51 -5.78 3.85 -10.14
C SER A 51 -6.89 2.93 -10.65
N GLN A 52 -7.63 3.34 -11.67
CA GLN A 52 -8.68 2.54 -12.29
C GLN A 52 -8.13 1.31 -13.01
N ASN A 53 -7.00 1.43 -13.71
CA ASN A 53 -6.33 0.31 -14.37
C ASN A 53 -5.90 -0.73 -13.34
N LEU A 54 -5.24 -0.29 -12.25
CA LEU A 54 -4.83 -1.17 -11.16
C LEU A 54 -6.02 -1.90 -10.53
N LEU A 55 -7.12 -1.18 -10.27
CA LEU A 55 -8.33 -1.79 -9.72
C LEU A 55 -8.95 -2.83 -10.66
N LYS A 56 -8.97 -2.54 -11.97
CA LYS A 56 -9.53 -3.46 -12.99
C LYS A 56 -8.70 -4.72 -13.08
N GLU A 57 -7.37 -4.61 -13.20
CA GLU A 57 -6.49 -5.75 -13.32
C GLU A 57 -6.50 -6.61 -12.06
N ASN A 58 -6.45 -5.98 -10.88
CA ASN A 58 -6.58 -6.68 -9.60
C ASN A 58 -7.87 -7.48 -9.51
N LYS A 59 -9.03 -6.90 -9.91
CA LYS A 59 -10.32 -7.58 -9.89
C LYS A 59 -10.46 -8.66 -10.96
N ALA A 60 -9.80 -8.51 -12.10
CA ALA A 60 -9.84 -9.48 -13.18
C ALA A 60 -9.08 -10.76 -12.85
N PHE A 61 -8.04 -10.66 -12.02
CA PHE A 61 -7.23 -11.81 -11.65
C PHE A 61 -7.98 -12.74 -10.69
N THR A 62 -7.85 -14.04 -10.93
CA THR A 62 -8.22 -15.09 -9.98
C THR A 62 -7.34 -16.32 -10.19
N LEU A 63 -6.79 -16.83 -9.11
CA LEU A 63 -6.21 -18.17 -9.06
C LEU A 63 -7.34 -19.13 -8.69
N HIS A 64 -7.87 -19.82 -9.69
CA HIS A 64 -8.98 -20.78 -9.52
C HIS A 64 -8.44 -22.18 -9.27
N ILE A 65 -8.85 -22.80 -8.18
CA ILE A 65 -8.46 -24.14 -7.75
C ILE A 65 -9.72 -25.02 -7.65
N THR A 66 -9.67 -26.21 -8.23
CA THR A 66 -10.75 -27.21 -8.16
C THR A 66 -10.33 -28.52 -7.49
N ASP A 67 -9.01 -28.76 -7.37
CA ASP A 67 -8.47 -29.92 -6.66
C ASP A 67 -8.11 -29.55 -5.22
N GLU A 68 -8.81 -30.14 -4.27
CA GLU A 68 -8.60 -29.90 -2.84
C GLU A 68 -7.14 -30.18 -2.38
N LYS A 69 -6.43 -31.06 -3.06
CA LYS A 69 -5.01 -31.34 -2.76
C LYS A 69 -4.11 -30.11 -2.96
N GLN A 70 -4.51 -29.21 -3.82
CA GLN A 70 -3.78 -27.95 -4.06
C GLN A 70 -3.97 -26.91 -2.95
N LEU A 71 -4.86 -27.18 -2.00
CA LEU A 71 -5.07 -26.33 -0.80
C LEU A 71 -4.19 -26.76 0.39
N ASP A 72 -3.33 -27.75 0.20
CA ASP A 72 -2.48 -28.24 1.27
C ASP A 72 -1.66 -27.11 1.92
N GLY A 73 -1.61 -27.14 3.26
CA GLY A 73 -0.98 -26.14 4.10
C GLY A 73 -1.83 -24.92 4.43
N LEU A 74 -2.88 -24.62 3.68
CA LEU A 74 -3.73 -23.44 3.93
C LEU A 74 -4.60 -23.62 5.18
N PRO A 75 -4.75 -22.59 6.03
CA PRO A 75 -5.67 -22.61 7.15
C PRO A 75 -7.14 -22.65 6.67
N GLU A 76 -8.03 -23.27 7.47
CA GLU A 76 -9.46 -23.41 7.12
C GLU A 76 -10.12 -22.04 6.84
N THR A 77 -9.76 -21.02 7.60
CA THR A 77 -10.26 -19.65 7.39
C THR A 77 -9.97 -19.11 5.99
N ALA A 78 -8.78 -19.43 5.43
CA ALA A 78 -8.42 -19.02 4.08
C ALA A 78 -9.16 -19.86 3.01
N LYS A 79 -9.36 -21.15 3.26
CA LYS A 79 -10.13 -22.04 2.38
C LYS A 79 -11.59 -21.62 2.33
N ASP A 80 -12.21 -21.34 3.48
CA ASP A 80 -13.60 -20.88 3.58
C ASP A 80 -13.80 -19.54 2.83
N ALA A 81 -12.90 -18.59 3.03
CA ALA A 81 -12.95 -17.31 2.32
C ALA A 81 -12.79 -17.49 0.79
N ALA A 82 -11.90 -18.37 0.35
CA ALA A 82 -11.71 -18.66 -1.06
C ALA A 82 -12.93 -19.40 -1.69
N ALA A 83 -13.58 -20.28 -0.94
CA ALA A 83 -14.82 -20.94 -1.36
C ALA A 83 -15.97 -19.93 -1.50
N MET A 84 -16.11 -18.98 -0.56
CA MET A 84 -17.08 -17.89 -0.65
C MET A 84 -16.81 -17.01 -1.89
N ALA A 85 -15.55 -16.63 -2.12
CA ALA A 85 -15.17 -15.82 -3.27
C ALA A 85 -15.44 -16.55 -4.61
N ALA A 86 -15.27 -17.87 -4.67
CA ALA A 86 -15.63 -18.68 -5.83
C ALA A 86 -17.16 -18.68 -6.05
N LYS A 87 -17.92 -18.87 -4.98
CA LYS A 87 -19.40 -18.84 -5.03
C LYS A 87 -19.92 -17.48 -5.50
N GLU A 88 -19.38 -16.38 -5.04
CA GLU A 88 -19.74 -15.02 -5.47
C GLU A 88 -19.47 -14.81 -6.98
N ARG A 89 -18.44 -15.45 -7.52
CA ARG A 89 -18.13 -15.47 -8.95
C ARG A 89 -18.94 -16.49 -9.76
N GLY A 90 -19.75 -17.31 -9.11
CA GLY A 90 -20.54 -18.35 -9.75
C GLY A 90 -19.70 -19.52 -10.30
N ILE A 91 -18.54 -19.80 -9.70
CA ILE A 91 -17.64 -20.90 -10.06
C ILE A 91 -17.53 -21.91 -8.91
N GLU A 92 -17.28 -23.17 -9.24
CA GLU A 92 -17.05 -24.23 -8.25
C GLU A 92 -15.60 -24.22 -7.77
N GLY A 93 -15.34 -24.71 -6.55
CA GLY A 93 -14.02 -24.79 -5.96
C GLY A 93 -13.63 -23.52 -5.17
N TRP A 94 -12.40 -23.07 -5.33
CA TRP A 94 -11.80 -21.99 -4.55
C TRP A 94 -11.18 -20.93 -5.47
N SER A 95 -11.39 -19.66 -5.09
CA SER A 95 -10.90 -18.50 -5.83
C SER A 95 -10.02 -17.65 -4.93
N PHE A 96 -8.73 -17.56 -5.25
CA PHE A 96 -7.79 -16.67 -4.56
C PHE A 96 -7.53 -15.43 -5.42
N THR A 97 -7.49 -14.27 -4.76
CA THR A 97 -7.34 -12.95 -5.39
C THR A 97 -6.02 -12.29 -5.00
N LEU A 98 -5.72 -11.14 -5.61
CA LEU A 98 -4.55 -10.33 -5.26
C LEU A 98 -4.79 -9.40 -4.05
N ASP A 99 -6.00 -9.41 -3.48
CA ASP A 99 -6.30 -8.69 -2.26
C ASP A 99 -5.53 -9.27 -1.08
N TYR A 100 -5.01 -8.40 -0.23
CA TYR A 100 -4.12 -8.80 0.87
C TYR A 100 -4.67 -9.93 1.75
N PRO A 101 -5.97 -9.95 2.17
CA PRO A 101 -6.52 -11.03 2.98
C PRO A 101 -6.56 -12.41 2.30
N SER A 102 -6.56 -12.45 0.97
CA SER A 102 -6.49 -13.68 0.16
C SER A 102 -5.04 -14.03 -0.17
N PHE A 103 -4.25 -13.04 -0.61
CA PHE A 103 -2.87 -13.19 -1.05
C PHE A 103 -1.92 -13.61 0.08
N ALA A 104 -1.92 -12.89 1.20
CA ALA A 104 -0.94 -13.07 2.26
C ALA A 104 -1.01 -14.46 2.92
N PRO A 105 -2.20 -15.01 3.28
CA PRO A 105 -2.28 -16.37 3.79
C PRO A 105 -1.81 -17.42 2.76
N PHE A 106 -2.17 -17.24 1.48
CA PHE A 106 -1.72 -18.17 0.44
C PHE A 106 -0.19 -18.23 0.35
N MET A 107 0.47 -17.07 0.31
CA MET A 107 1.93 -16.97 0.25
C MET A 107 2.63 -17.54 1.49
N SER A 108 2.01 -17.44 2.67
CA SER A 108 2.61 -17.88 3.94
C SER A 108 2.40 -19.36 4.22
N TYR A 109 1.28 -19.93 3.79
CA TYR A 109 0.87 -21.27 4.24
C TYR A 109 0.86 -22.32 3.13
N SER A 110 0.55 -21.96 1.87
CA SER A 110 0.40 -22.93 0.79
C SER A 110 1.71 -23.70 0.52
N THR A 111 1.63 -25.04 0.51
CA THR A 111 2.77 -25.90 0.16
C THR A 111 3.01 -25.93 -1.36
N GLN A 112 2.06 -25.46 -2.17
CA GLN A 112 2.12 -25.49 -3.63
C GLN A 112 3.00 -24.35 -4.18
N ARG A 113 4.31 -24.61 -4.31
CA ARG A 113 5.29 -23.61 -4.74
C ARG A 113 4.95 -22.95 -6.07
N ASN A 114 4.52 -23.73 -7.06
CA ASN A 114 4.13 -23.25 -8.38
C ASN A 114 2.91 -22.30 -8.34
N LEU A 115 1.98 -22.52 -7.40
CA LEU A 115 0.83 -21.63 -7.23
C LEU A 115 1.21 -20.36 -6.47
N ARG A 116 2.17 -20.43 -5.51
CA ARG A 116 2.76 -19.23 -4.90
C ARG A 116 3.47 -18.37 -5.95
N GLU A 117 4.26 -18.99 -6.85
CA GLU A 117 4.90 -18.30 -7.96
C GLU A 117 3.88 -17.57 -8.84
N GLN A 118 2.83 -18.27 -9.30
CA GLN A 118 1.77 -17.67 -10.11
C GLN A 118 1.13 -16.46 -9.43
N LEU A 119 0.78 -16.59 -8.15
CA LEU A 119 0.15 -15.52 -7.39
C LEU A 119 1.11 -14.34 -7.16
N HIS A 120 2.38 -14.64 -6.83
CA HIS A 120 3.43 -13.65 -6.66
C HIS A 120 3.68 -12.87 -7.95
N MET A 121 3.84 -13.58 -9.08
CA MET A 121 4.06 -12.93 -10.37
C MET A 121 2.87 -12.06 -10.76
N ALA A 122 1.65 -12.56 -10.63
CA ALA A 122 0.46 -11.76 -10.91
C ALA A 122 0.42 -10.48 -10.08
N LYS A 123 0.74 -10.56 -8.77
CA LYS A 123 0.75 -9.39 -7.89
C LYS A 123 1.84 -8.37 -8.22
N ASN A 124 3.02 -8.82 -8.62
CA ASN A 124 4.17 -7.95 -8.83
C ASN A 124 4.33 -7.47 -10.29
N THR A 125 3.45 -7.90 -11.18
CA THR A 125 3.42 -7.45 -12.58
C THR A 125 2.10 -6.75 -12.95
N GLU A 126 1.33 -6.29 -11.96
CA GLU A 126 0.08 -5.57 -12.20
C GLU A 126 0.34 -4.33 -13.08
N CYS A 127 -0.48 -4.14 -14.11
CA CYS A 127 -0.47 -3.00 -15.04
C CYS A 127 0.83 -2.79 -15.81
N ILE A 128 1.60 -3.85 -16.07
CA ILE A 128 2.78 -3.79 -16.96
C ILE A 128 2.66 -4.74 -18.18
N HIS A 129 1.50 -5.35 -18.36
CA HIS A 129 1.21 -6.23 -19.50
C HIS A 129 0.85 -5.44 -20.76
N ASP A 130 0.96 -6.08 -21.93
CA ASP A 130 0.57 -5.47 -23.20
C ASP A 130 -0.97 -5.54 -23.39
N ASN A 131 -1.67 -4.70 -22.61
CA ASN A 131 -3.13 -4.61 -22.60
C ASN A 131 -3.58 -3.15 -22.33
N SER A 132 -4.89 -2.93 -22.23
CA SER A 132 -5.49 -1.59 -22.01
C SER A 132 -5.23 -1.03 -20.60
N GLU A 133 -4.86 -1.87 -19.64
CA GLU A 133 -4.58 -1.52 -18.24
C GLU A 133 -3.10 -1.20 -17.98
N ASN A 134 -2.26 -1.16 -19.03
CA ASN A 134 -0.83 -0.88 -18.90
C ASN A 134 -0.57 0.56 -18.41
N ASN A 135 0.12 0.68 -17.28
CA ASN A 135 0.42 1.96 -16.62
C ASN A 135 1.83 2.51 -16.92
N LEU A 136 2.68 1.82 -17.67
CA LEU A 136 4.08 2.24 -17.89
C LEU A 136 4.17 3.61 -18.56
N GLN A 137 3.37 3.84 -19.61
CA GLN A 137 3.34 5.14 -20.30
C GLN A 137 2.72 6.23 -19.40
N ILE A 138 1.72 5.89 -18.60
CA ILE A 138 1.11 6.81 -17.63
C ILE A 138 2.15 7.24 -16.61
N CYS A 139 2.94 6.31 -16.04
CA CYS A 139 4.04 6.63 -15.12
C CYS A 139 5.04 7.59 -15.75
N GLN A 140 5.51 7.29 -16.97
CA GLN A 140 6.46 8.14 -17.67
C GLN A 140 5.90 9.54 -17.90
N ARG A 141 4.62 9.63 -18.33
CA ARG A 141 3.98 10.92 -18.58
C ARG A 141 3.80 11.71 -17.28
N LEU A 142 3.34 11.09 -16.21
CA LEU A 142 3.19 11.73 -14.88
C LEU A 142 4.50 12.29 -14.35
N VAL A 143 5.62 11.57 -14.50
CA VAL A 143 6.94 12.06 -14.10
C VAL A 143 7.32 13.33 -14.87
N ASN A 144 7.09 13.36 -16.18
CA ASN A 144 7.38 14.52 -17.00
C ASN A 144 6.49 15.72 -16.66
N LEU A 145 5.17 15.50 -16.48
CA LEU A 145 4.23 16.53 -16.04
C LEU A 145 4.65 17.15 -14.70
N ARG A 146 4.95 16.32 -13.71
CA ARG A 146 5.39 16.77 -12.39
C ARG A 146 6.68 17.59 -12.46
N ARG A 147 7.64 17.18 -13.31
CA ARG A 147 8.86 17.95 -13.53
C ARG A 147 8.56 19.33 -14.12
N GLU A 148 7.74 19.39 -15.14
CA GLU A 148 7.37 20.66 -15.80
C GLU A 148 6.61 21.58 -14.83
N MET A 149 5.66 21.04 -14.07
CA MET A 149 4.95 21.79 -13.03
C MET A 149 5.91 22.38 -11.99
N ALA A 150 6.87 21.60 -11.50
CA ALA A 150 7.85 22.08 -10.53
C ALA A 150 8.72 23.22 -11.12
N GLN A 151 9.17 23.08 -12.36
CA GLN A 151 9.97 24.10 -13.04
C GLN A 151 9.20 25.41 -13.27
N LEU A 152 7.91 25.33 -13.64
CA LEU A 152 7.05 26.52 -13.74
C LEU A 152 6.91 27.23 -12.39
N LEU A 153 6.89 26.48 -11.29
CA LEU A 153 6.79 27.01 -9.94
C LEU A 153 8.14 27.45 -9.34
N GLY A 154 9.23 27.40 -10.13
CA GLY A 154 10.56 27.85 -9.74
C GLY A 154 11.38 26.83 -8.91
N TYR A 155 11.05 25.54 -8.99
CA TYR A 155 11.80 24.47 -8.36
C TYR A 155 12.57 23.63 -9.37
N ASP A 156 13.76 23.15 -9.02
CA ASP A 156 14.58 22.34 -9.91
C ASP A 156 13.93 20.97 -10.15
N THR A 157 13.41 20.35 -9.10
CA THR A 157 12.72 19.05 -9.18
C THR A 157 11.35 19.09 -8.49
N TYR A 158 10.51 18.11 -8.80
CA TYR A 158 9.25 17.92 -8.09
C TYR A 158 9.45 17.51 -6.62
N ALA A 159 10.57 16.85 -6.31
CA ALA A 159 10.94 16.53 -4.95
C ALA A 159 11.22 17.80 -4.14
N ASP A 160 11.95 18.77 -4.68
CA ASP A 160 12.20 20.07 -4.01
C ASP A 160 10.89 20.81 -3.73
N TYR A 161 9.98 20.84 -4.72
CA TYR A 161 8.65 21.41 -4.53
C TYR A 161 7.87 20.76 -3.39
N VAL A 162 7.84 19.42 -3.33
CA VAL A 162 7.07 18.69 -2.32
C VAL A 162 7.71 18.78 -0.95
N LEU A 163 9.04 18.58 -0.85
CA LEU A 163 9.76 18.46 0.42
C LEU A 163 9.83 19.76 1.20
N LYS A 164 9.75 20.90 0.55
CA LYS A 164 9.74 22.21 1.21
C LYS A 164 8.69 22.32 2.35
N HIS A 165 7.57 21.60 2.22
CA HIS A 165 6.47 21.56 3.21
C HIS A 165 6.31 20.20 3.89
N ARG A 166 7.37 19.40 3.88
CA ARG A 166 7.41 18.14 4.61
C ARG A 166 8.41 18.23 5.77
N MET A 167 8.27 17.33 6.73
CA MET A 167 9.15 17.28 7.90
C MET A 167 10.64 17.13 7.53
N ALA A 168 10.95 16.45 6.42
CA ALA A 168 12.32 16.30 5.94
C ALA A 168 12.93 17.61 5.43
N GLY A 169 12.13 18.53 4.90
CA GLY A 169 12.54 19.85 4.40
C GLY A 169 13.24 19.83 3.05
N ASP A 170 14.19 18.94 2.84
CA ASP A 170 14.98 18.83 1.61
C ASP A 170 15.38 17.38 1.27
N ILE A 171 15.94 17.21 0.06
CA ILE A 171 16.38 15.92 -0.47
C ILE A 171 17.53 15.33 0.34
N ALA A 172 18.45 16.16 0.86
CA ALA A 172 19.62 15.70 1.60
C ALA A 172 19.21 14.99 2.89
N HIS A 173 18.22 15.52 3.62
CA HIS A 173 17.69 14.88 4.82
C HIS A 173 16.99 13.54 4.51
N VAL A 174 16.30 13.44 3.35
CA VAL A 174 15.70 12.17 2.91
C VAL A 174 16.77 11.13 2.67
N TYR A 175 17.79 11.44 1.88
CA TYR A 175 18.88 10.49 1.61
C TYR A 175 19.64 10.12 2.87
N LYS A 176 19.94 11.10 3.74
CA LYS A 176 20.59 10.82 5.01
C LYS A 176 19.81 9.79 5.84
N LEU A 177 18.50 9.94 5.96
CA LEU A 177 17.67 8.97 6.68
C LEU A 177 17.71 7.59 6.03
N LEU A 178 17.59 7.52 4.69
CA LEU A 178 17.61 6.25 3.95
C LEU A 178 18.96 5.55 4.07
N ASP A 179 20.06 6.29 3.95
CA ASP A 179 21.42 5.75 4.09
C ASP A 179 21.67 5.26 5.52
N ASP A 180 21.29 6.04 6.54
CA ASP A 180 21.38 5.62 7.94
C ASP A 180 20.59 4.32 8.21
N LEU A 181 19.40 4.17 7.58
CA LEU A 181 18.60 2.95 7.69
C LEU A 181 19.24 1.76 6.95
N ILE A 182 19.80 1.98 5.76
CA ILE A 182 20.52 0.94 5.01
C ILE A 182 21.70 0.45 5.82
N ASP A 183 22.51 1.35 6.34
CA ASP A 183 23.71 1.02 7.14
C ASP A 183 23.32 0.25 8.41
N ALA A 184 22.22 0.60 9.05
CA ALA A 184 21.76 -0.07 10.26
C ALA A 184 21.17 -1.47 10.00
N TYR A 185 20.42 -1.66 8.90
CA TYR A 185 19.61 -2.87 8.70
C TYR A 185 20.18 -3.88 7.72
N LYS A 186 21.05 -3.47 6.78
CA LYS A 186 21.56 -4.34 5.71
C LYS A 186 22.18 -5.63 6.22
N ALA A 187 23.06 -5.53 7.23
CA ALA A 187 23.73 -6.71 7.80
C ALA A 187 22.74 -7.69 8.44
N THR A 188 21.73 -7.17 9.12
CA THR A 188 20.67 -8.00 9.72
C THR A 188 19.83 -8.69 8.64
N ALA A 189 19.42 -7.96 7.61
CA ALA A 189 18.65 -8.52 6.49
C ALA A 189 19.41 -9.64 5.77
N GLU A 190 20.74 -9.48 5.56
CA GLU A 190 21.58 -10.53 4.97
C GLU A 190 21.63 -11.80 5.83
N VAL A 191 21.64 -11.68 7.17
CA VAL A 191 21.57 -12.84 8.08
C VAL A 191 20.19 -13.49 8.00
N GLU A 192 19.13 -12.72 8.02
CA GLU A 192 17.76 -13.24 7.92
C GLU A 192 17.52 -14.00 6.61
N VAL A 193 18.00 -13.48 5.47
CA VAL A 193 17.91 -14.18 4.19
C VAL A 193 18.68 -15.52 4.23
N LYS A 194 19.88 -15.55 4.81
CA LYS A 194 20.65 -16.80 4.98
C LYS A 194 19.93 -17.81 5.86
N ASP A 195 19.24 -17.36 6.91
CA ASP A 195 18.43 -18.23 7.76
C ASP A 195 17.27 -18.84 6.97
N LEU A 196 16.59 -18.04 6.09
CA LEU A 196 15.55 -18.54 5.20
C LEU A 196 16.09 -19.56 4.19
N GLU A 197 17.23 -19.26 3.54
CA GLU A 197 17.88 -20.20 2.63
C GLU A 197 18.24 -21.52 3.31
N LYS A 198 18.81 -21.44 4.52
CA LYS A 198 19.13 -22.62 5.31
C LYS A 198 17.89 -23.44 5.64
N LYS A 199 16.80 -22.77 6.06
CA LYS A 199 15.52 -23.44 6.34
C LYS A 199 14.95 -24.11 5.11
N ALA A 200 14.95 -23.42 3.97
CA ALA A 200 14.49 -23.96 2.72
C ALA A 200 15.29 -25.21 2.28
N LYS A 201 16.61 -25.14 2.33
CA LYS A 201 17.49 -26.29 2.02
C LYS A 201 17.29 -27.48 2.98
N GLN A 202 17.06 -27.25 4.24
CA GLN A 202 16.75 -28.31 5.21
C GLN A 202 15.46 -29.07 4.85
N MET A 203 14.48 -28.38 4.24
CA MET A 203 13.19 -28.97 3.88
C MET A 203 13.17 -29.59 2.49
N GLU A 204 13.85 -28.96 1.54
CA GLU A 204 13.74 -29.30 0.09
C GLU A 204 15.02 -29.97 -0.47
N GLY A 205 16.16 -29.86 0.22
CA GLY A 205 17.45 -30.35 -0.24
C GLY A 205 18.45 -29.24 -0.59
N GLU A 206 19.74 -29.60 -0.62
CA GLU A 206 20.86 -28.66 -0.77
C GLU A 206 20.86 -27.85 -2.07
N ASP A 207 20.28 -28.40 -3.13
CA ASP A 207 20.22 -27.76 -4.46
C ASP A 207 19.08 -26.74 -4.56
N PHE A 208 18.24 -26.59 -3.52
CA PHE A 208 17.12 -25.68 -3.53
C PHE A 208 17.59 -24.23 -3.58
N LYS A 209 16.98 -23.46 -4.50
CA LYS A 209 17.19 -22.01 -4.64
C LYS A 209 15.97 -21.27 -4.15
N LEU A 210 16.19 -20.35 -3.20
CA LEU A 210 15.16 -19.49 -2.66
C LEU A 210 14.81 -18.41 -3.69
N GLU A 211 13.53 -18.26 -3.99
CA GLU A 211 12.98 -17.26 -4.90
C GLU A 211 12.03 -16.30 -4.13
N PRO A 212 11.68 -15.15 -4.68
CA PRO A 212 10.84 -14.18 -3.97
C PRO A 212 9.50 -14.73 -3.47
N TRP A 213 8.88 -15.65 -4.19
CA TRP A 213 7.63 -16.31 -3.77
C TRP A 213 7.77 -17.34 -2.67
N ASP A 214 9.00 -17.59 -2.22
CA ASP A 214 9.29 -18.55 -1.15
C ASP A 214 9.47 -17.85 0.22
N PHE A 215 9.75 -16.54 0.23
CA PHE A 215 10.11 -15.79 1.45
C PHE A 215 9.05 -15.91 2.55
N SER A 216 7.80 -15.60 2.26
CA SER A 216 6.72 -15.63 3.27
C SER A 216 6.51 -17.03 3.81
N PHE A 217 6.62 -18.06 2.96
CA PHE A 217 6.46 -19.45 3.35
C PHE A 217 7.53 -19.90 4.33
N TYR A 218 8.81 -19.71 4.00
CA TYR A 218 9.90 -20.13 4.90
C TYR A 218 10.04 -19.22 6.11
N ALA A 219 9.70 -17.94 6.01
CA ALA A 219 9.62 -17.06 7.17
C ALA A 219 8.58 -17.56 8.19
N HIS A 220 7.39 -17.98 7.72
CA HIS A 220 6.39 -18.60 8.57
C HIS A 220 6.89 -19.91 9.21
N LYS A 221 7.59 -20.78 8.45
CA LYS A 221 8.17 -22.02 9.00
C LYS A 221 9.20 -21.74 10.10
N LEU A 222 10.08 -20.74 9.92
CA LEU A 222 11.03 -20.29 10.93
C LEU A 222 10.34 -19.68 12.15
N GLN A 223 9.30 -18.89 11.95
CA GLN A 223 8.51 -18.30 13.03
C GLN A 223 7.90 -19.38 13.90
N MET A 224 7.29 -20.40 13.30
CA MET A 224 6.71 -21.54 14.01
C MET A 224 7.77 -22.33 14.77
N GLU A 225 8.93 -22.56 14.17
CA GLU A 225 10.04 -23.28 14.81
C GLU A 225 10.62 -22.53 16.02
N ARG A 226 10.80 -21.20 15.88
CA ARG A 226 11.46 -20.37 16.91
C ARG A 226 10.53 -19.97 18.04
N PHE A 227 9.27 -19.68 17.72
CA PHE A 227 8.36 -19.02 18.66
C PHE A 227 7.07 -19.80 18.90
N ASN A 228 6.73 -20.77 18.05
CA ASN A 228 5.47 -21.53 18.12
C ASN A 228 4.24 -20.59 18.22
N ILE A 229 4.27 -19.45 17.50
CA ILE A 229 3.19 -18.46 17.44
C ILE A 229 2.76 -18.30 16.00
N ASP A 230 1.46 -18.50 15.76
CA ASP A 230 0.80 -18.30 14.47
C ASP A 230 -0.28 -17.22 14.58
N ALA A 231 -0.45 -16.44 13.53
CA ALA A 231 -1.50 -15.42 13.44
C ALA A 231 -2.92 -16.03 13.60
N GLU A 232 -3.14 -17.25 13.10
CA GLU A 232 -4.41 -17.96 13.23
C GLU A 232 -4.74 -18.30 14.71
N MET A 233 -3.73 -18.58 15.53
CA MET A 233 -3.92 -18.80 16.98
C MET A 233 -4.36 -17.53 17.70
N LEU A 234 -3.99 -16.36 17.19
CA LEU A 234 -4.34 -15.07 17.78
C LEU A 234 -5.70 -14.55 17.30
N ARG A 235 -6.18 -14.99 16.13
CA ARG A 235 -7.42 -14.52 15.51
C ARG A 235 -8.64 -14.50 16.45
N PRO A 236 -8.92 -15.55 17.27
CA PRO A 236 -10.09 -15.55 18.16
C PRO A 236 -10.08 -14.44 19.22
N TYR A 237 -8.91 -13.87 19.52
CA TYR A 237 -8.75 -12.81 20.51
C TYR A 237 -9.03 -11.41 19.94
N PHE A 238 -9.06 -11.26 18.60
CA PHE A 238 -9.24 -9.99 17.90
C PHE A 238 -10.57 -9.94 17.14
N GLN A 239 -11.66 -10.17 17.85
CA GLN A 239 -13.01 -10.02 17.30
C GLN A 239 -13.25 -8.53 16.98
N LEU A 240 -13.76 -8.24 15.79
CA LEU A 240 -13.92 -6.87 15.27
C LEU A 240 -14.63 -5.93 16.25
N ASP A 241 -15.77 -6.36 16.79
CA ASP A 241 -16.56 -5.53 17.73
C ASP A 241 -15.75 -5.19 19.00
N LYS A 242 -14.96 -6.17 19.52
CA LYS A 242 -14.11 -5.95 20.69
C LYS A 242 -12.92 -5.03 20.39
N VAL A 243 -12.39 -5.10 19.19
CA VAL A 243 -11.32 -4.20 18.74
C VAL A 243 -11.87 -2.77 18.64
N ILE A 244 -13.04 -2.59 18.04
CA ILE A 244 -13.70 -1.26 17.92
C ILE A 244 -13.97 -0.68 19.33
N GLU A 245 -14.58 -1.46 20.24
CA GLU A 245 -14.77 -1.06 21.65
C GLU A 245 -13.43 -0.65 22.31
N GLY A 246 -12.38 -1.44 22.07
CA GLY A 246 -11.04 -1.18 22.61
C GLY A 246 -10.43 0.12 22.08
N VAL A 247 -10.53 0.39 20.78
CA VAL A 247 -10.02 1.63 20.15
C VAL A 247 -10.75 2.86 20.68
N PHE A 248 -12.09 2.82 20.72
CA PHE A 248 -12.88 3.92 21.25
C PHE A 248 -12.63 4.14 22.75
N GLY A 249 -12.53 3.06 23.53
CA GLY A 249 -12.20 3.13 24.95
C GLY A 249 -10.81 3.70 25.20
N LEU A 250 -9.81 3.39 24.35
CA LEU A 250 -8.48 3.99 24.42
C LEU A 250 -8.52 5.50 24.15
N ALA A 251 -9.19 5.90 23.07
CA ALA A 251 -9.34 7.32 22.74
C ALA A 251 -10.08 8.10 23.83
N THR A 252 -11.12 7.50 24.43
CA THR A 252 -11.83 8.10 25.58
C THR A 252 -10.87 8.31 26.77
N ARG A 253 -10.03 7.33 27.08
CA ARG A 253 -9.06 7.45 28.20
C ARG A 253 -7.96 8.48 27.94
N LEU A 254 -7.48 8.59 26.69
CA LEU A 254 -6.40 9.51 26.35
C LEU A 254 -6.87 10.95 26.19
N TYR A 255 -8.05 11.17 25.60
CA TYR A 255 -8.51 12.49 25.15
C TYR A 255 -9.81 12.94 25.82
N GLY A 256 -10.46 12.12 26.65
CA GLY A 256 -11.73 12.47 27.28
C GLY A 256 -12.92 12.57 26.33
N ILE A 257 -12.78 12.13 25.08
CA ILE A 257 -13.83 12.15 24.05
C ILE A 257 -14.73 10.92 24.17
N THR A 258 -15.98 11.05 23.74
CA THR A 258 -16.96 9.96 23.69
C THR A 258 -17.43 9.72 22.26
N PHE A 259 -17.78 8.48 21.97
CA PHE A 259 -18.25 8.06 20.64
C PHE A 259 -19.72 7.64 20.73
N LYS A 260 -20.52 8.08 19.77
CA LYS A 260 -21.93 7.69 19.63
C LYS A 260 -22.20 7.41 18.16
N GLU A 261 -22.79 6.25 17.88
CA GLU A 261 -23.27 5.91 16.54
C GLU A 261 -24.34 6.91 16.09
N ASN A 262 -24.20 7.44 14.89
CA ASN A 262 -25.13 8.39 14.30
C ASN A 262 -25.67 7.86 12.98
N ASN A 263 -26.96 7.47 12.98
CA ASN A 263 -27.65 6.94 11.81
C ASN A 263 -28.41 8.03 11.01
N ASP A 264 -28.30 9.30 11.41
CA ASP A 264 -29.01 10.43 10.77
C ASP A 264 -28.20 11.04 9.60
N ILE A 265 -26.96 10.61 9.41
CA ILE A 265 -26.07 11.11 8.33
C ILE A 265 -26.28 10.25 7.08
N PRO A 266 -26.57 10.86 5.91
CA PRO A 266 -26.63 10.12 4.66
C PRO A 266 -25.29 9.43 4.35
N VAL A 267 -25.33 8.13 4.08
CA VAL A 267 -24.16 7.32 3.78
C VAL A 267 -24.22 6.81 2.35
N TYR A 268 -23.05 6.57 1.74
CA TYR A 268 -22.95 6.08 0.36
C TYR A 268 -23.21 4.57 0.22
N HIS A 269 -23.21 3.83 1.31
CA HIS A 269 -23.50 2.40 1.33
C HIS A 269 -24.15 1.99 2.65
N PRO A 270 -25.12 1.03 2.66
CA PRO A 270 -25.83 0.61 3.87
C PRO A 270 -24.94 0.05 4.99
N ASP A 271 -23.77 -0.49 4.66
CA ASP A 271 -22.84 -1.09 5.62
C ASP A 271 -21.94 -0.05 6.33
N VAL A 272 -22.03 1.24 5.96
CA VAL A 272 -21.28 2.33 6.63
C VAL A 272 -21.89 2.58 8.00
N LYS A 273 -21.03 2.56 9.02
CA LYS A 273 -21.38 2.84 10.42
C LYS A 273 -20.63 4.08 10.91
#